data_735a17528108e07c1dd3903ae81fda3d
#
_entry.id   735a17528108e07c1dd3903ae81fda3d
#
_cell.length_a   1.000
_cell.length_b   1.000
_cell.length_c   1.000
_cell.angle_alpha   90.00
_cell.angle_beta   90.00
_cell.angle_gamma   90.00
#
_symmetry.space_group_name_H-M   'P 1'
#
loop_
_entity.id
_entity.type
_entity.pdbx_description
1 polymer ?
#
loop_
_entity_poly.entity_id
_entity_poly.type
_entity_poly.pdbx_seq_one_letter_code
_entity_poly.pdbx_strand_id
1 'polypeptide(L)'
;MASAQAPLPMATVVPEGTILDVTAVGKVSRVPDLATVRAGVVTQDAVAATAMQQNADRMAAVVAALKKAGIAPRDIATSRVALSPQYRYAENQPPAITGYQASNAVTVRFRDVAKAGPVLDALVRAGANQIDGPTLSLADAAGALDEARADAVARARARATLYAKAAGLTVARIVSIGEAGESDGEPPRPFAQMRMAAAPAAADSAVLPGESELSATLNVRFLLK
;
A
#
# COMPACT_ATOMS: atom_id res chain seq x y z
N MET A 1 38.83 28.33 -40.29
CA MET A 1 39.26 27.08 -39.64
C MET A 1 39.04 27.23 -38.15
N ALA A 2 38.02 26.54 -37.59
CA ALA A 2 37.72 26.59 -36.17
C ALA A 2 38.49 25.46 -35.48
N SER A 3 39.42 25.79 -34.56
CA SER A 3 40.12 24.82 -33.72
C SER A 3 39.16 24.26 -32.69
N ALA A 4 38.84 22.96 -32.79
CA ALA A 4 38.15 22.24 -31.76
C ALA A 4 39.09 22.04 -30.56
N GLN A 5 38.76 22.67 -29.42
CA GLN A 5 39.46 22.50 -28.17
C GLN A 5 39.07 21.13 -27.58
N ALA A 6 40.02 20.21 -27.40
CA ALA A 6 39.80 18.93 -26.78
C ALA A 6 39.40 19.13 -25.28
N PRO A 7 38.45 18.37 -24.75
CA PRO A 7 38.08 18.48 -23.35
C PRO A 7 39.25 18.06 -22.45
N LEU A 8 39.58 18.91 -21.48
CA LEU A 8 40.62 18.63 -20.50
C LEU A 8 40.19 17.39 -19.67
N PRO A 9 41.11 16.45 -19.40
CA PRO A 9 40.83 15.31 -18.57
C PRO A 9 40.50 15.79 -17.13
N MET A 10 39.31 15.49 -16.63
CA MET A 10 38.95 15.71 -15.22
C MET A 10 39.88 14.84 -14.38
N ALA A 11 40.75 15.47 -13.59
CA ALA A 11 41.60 14.79 -12.62
C ALA A 11 40.69 14.07 -11.61
N THR A 12 40.70 12.74 -11.61
CA THR A 12 40.09 11.92 -10.59
C THR A 12 40.90 12.10 -9.30
N VAL A 13 40.45 12.96 -8.40
CA VAL A 13 41.05 13.09 -7.07
C VAL A 13 40.80 11.78 -6.33
N VAL A 14 41.80 10.91 -6.28
CA VAL A 14 41.77 9.71 -5.44
C VAL A 14 41.92 10.22 -4.00
N PRO A 15 40.93 10.02 -3.12
CA PRO A 15 41.04 10.44 -1.74
C PRO A 15 42.18 9.66 -1.04
N GLU A 16 43.06 10.36 -0.32
CA GLU A 16 44.06 9.70 0.51
C GLU A 16 43.36 8.91 1.63
N GLY A 17 43.43 7.58 1.56
CA GLY A 17 42.84 6.65 2.53
C GLY A 17 42.16 5.45 1.86
N THR A 18 41.60 4.58 2.65
CA THR A 18 40.90 3.37 2.19
C THR A 18 39.41 3.66 2.02
N ILE A 19 38.84 3.27 0.87
CA ILE A 19 37.41 3.37 0.62
C ILE A 19 36.72 2.08 1.11
N LEU A 20 35.64 2.25 1.86
CA LEU A 20 34.77 1.17 2.31
C LEU A 20 33.34 1.44 1.85
N ASP A 21 32.77 0.53 1.08
CA ASP A 21 31.34 0.53 0.72
C ASP A 21 30.57 -0.41 1.63
N VAL A 22 29.50 0.09 2.24
CA VAL A 22 28.63 -0.66 3.15
C VAL A 22 27.20 -0.55 2.66
N THR A 23 26.59 -1.69 2.35
CA THR A 23 25.13 -1.77 2.14
C THR A 23 24.47 -2.08 3.49
N ALA A 24 23.50 -1.27 3.88
CA ALA A 24 22.75 -1.47 5.12
C ALA A 24 21.23 -1.37 4.85
N VAL A 25 20.49 -2.21 5.54
CA VAL A 25 19.04 -2.20 5.55
C VAL A 25 18.59 -1.71 6.92
N GLY A 26 17.87 -0.61 6.94
CA GLY A 26 17.15 -0.15 8.12
C GLY A 26 15.72 -0.63 8.08
N LYS A 27 15.11 -0.82 9.23
CA LYS A 27 13.79 -1.41 9.39
C LYS A 27 13.00 -0.68 10.46
N VAL A 28 11.69 -0.59 10.24
CA VAL A 28 10.75 -0.12 11.25
C VAL A 28 9.49 -0.98 11.21
N SER A 29 8.99 -1.41 12.37
CA SER A 29 7.70 -2.10 12.50
C SER A 29 6.65 -1.12 13.02
N ARG A 30 5.47 -1.15 12.40
CA ARG A 30 4.30 -0.34 12.79
C ARG A 30 3.03 -1.15 12.68
N VAL A 31 2.10 -0.89 13.58
CA VAL A 31 0.74 -1.40 13.43
C VAL A 31 0.01 -0.51 12.41
N PRO A 32 -0.60 -1.08 11.35
CA PRO A 32 -1.39 -0.31 10.40
C PRO A 32 -2.52 0.46 11.08
N ASP A 33 -2.66 1.73 10.73
CA ASP A 33 -3.65 2.68 11.26
C ASP A 33 -4.66 3.15 10.21
N LEU A 34 -4.57 2.60 9.00
CA LEU A 34 -5.47 2.89 7.89
C LEU A 34 -5.95 1.58 7.26
N ALA A 35 -7.27 1.41 7.15
CA ALA A 35 -7.87 0.33 6.37
C ALA A 35 -8.58 0.91 5.15
N THR A 36 -8.28 0.40 3.97
CA THR A 36 -8.94 0.78 2.72
C THR A 36 -9.84 -0.37 2.27
N VAL A 37 -11.11 -0.05 2.03
CA VAL A 37 -12.11 -0.99 1.54
C VAL A 37 -12.73 -0.44 0.26
N ARG A 38 -12.99 -1.32 -0.68
CA ARG A 38 -13.82 -1.02 -1.84
C ARG A 38 -15.19 -1.67 -1.66
N ALA A 39 -16.23 -0.83 -1.63
CA ALA A 39 -17.62 -1.29 -1.56
C ALA A 39 -18.33 -0.97 -2.87
N GLY A 40 -19.02 -1.94 -3.44
CA GLY A 40 -19.69 -1.83 -4.72
C GLY A 40 -21.13 -2.32 -4.70
N VAL A 41 -21.88 -1.81 -5.66
CA VAL A 41 -23.24 -2.24 -5.98
C VAL A 41 -23.27 -2.68 -7.43
N VAL A 42 -23.79 -3.86 -7.68
CA VAL A 42 -24.11 -4.37 -9.01
C VAL A 42 -25.61 -4.60 -9.09
N THR A 43 -26.20 -4.12 -10.17
CA THR A 43 -27.62 -4.33 -10.52
C THR A 43 -27.72 -4.84 -11.94
N GLN A 44 -28.80 -5.55 -12.24
CA GLN A 44 -29.08 -6.07 -13.57
C GLN A 44 -30.56 -5.83 -13.90
N ASP A 45 -30.82 -5.43 -15.15
CA ASP A 45 -32.15 -5.24 -15.66
C ASP A 45 -32.15 -5.46 -17.19
N ALA A 46 -33.33 -5.75 -17.78
CA ALA A 46 -33.49 -5.85 -19.23
C ALA A 46 -33.26 -4.49 -19.90
N VAL A 47 -33.54 -3.39 -19.21
CA VAL A 47 -33.43 -2.02 -19.67
C VAL A 47 -32.26 -1.32 -19.03
N ALA A 48 -31.34 -0.76 -19.83
CA ALA A 48 -30.13 -0.10 -19.38
C ALA A 48 -30.40 1.04 -18.39
N ALA A 49 -31.39 1.88 -18.68
CA ALA A 49 -31.74 3.00 -17.80
C ALA A 49 -32.24 2.53 -16.44
N THR A 50 -33.05 1.47 -16.39
CA THR A 50 -33.53 0.88 -15.12
C THR A 50 -32.40 0.29 -14.31
N ALA A 51 -31.50 -0.45 -14.97
CA ALA A 51 -30.30 -1.00 -14.28
C ALA A 51 -29.46 0.12 -13.64
N MET A 52 -29.23 1.22 -14.34
CA MET A 52 -28.48 2.38 -13.84
C MET A 52 -29.21 3.10 -12.71
N GLN A 53 -30.53 3.30 -12.81
CA GLN A 53 -31.30 3.97 -11.77
C GLN A 53 -31.29 3.17 -10.47
N GLN A 54 -31.59 1.86 -10.55
CA GLN A 54 -31.53 0.97 -9.38
C GLN A 54 -30.14 0.95 -8.73
N ASN A 55 -29.09 1.03 -9.57
CA ASN A 55 -27.72 1.07 -9.09
C ASN A 55 -27.43 2.36 -8.33
N ALA A 56 -27.86 3.50 -8.89
CA ALA A 56 -27.68 4.81 -8.26
C ALA A 56 -28.40 4.88 -6.91
N ASP A 57 -29.65 4.40 -6.82
CA ASP A 57 -30.45 4.42 -5.61
C ASP A 57 -29.79 3.57 -4.48
N ARG A 58 -29.34 2.36 -4.82
CA ARG A 58 -28.64 1.50 -3.86
C ARG A 58 -27.30 2.09 -3.43
N MET A 59 -26.54 2.66 -4.35
CA MET A 59 -25.26 3.30 -4.01
C MET A 59 -25.47 4.54 -3.12
N ALA A 60 -26.54 5.31 -3.34
CA ALA A 60 -26.92 6.42 -2.47
C ALA A 60 -27.19 5.95 -1.03
N ALA A 61 -27.86 4.80 -0.85
CA ALA A 61 -28.09 4.19 0.47
C ALA A 61 -26.77 3.75 1.13
N VAL A 62 -25.85 3.14 0.35
CA VAL A 62 -24.52 2.75 0.81
C VAL A 62 -23.71 3.97 1.29
N VAL A 63 -23.69 5.05 0.50
CA VAL A 63 -22.99 6.29 0.89
C VAL A 63 -23.63 6.95 2.12
N ALA A 64 -24.96 6.91 2.23
CA ALA A 64 -25.67 7.40 3.42
C ALA A 64 -25.29 6.59 4.67
N ALA A 65 -25.17 5.25 4.55
CA ALA A 65 -24.73 4.38 5.65
C ALA A 65 -23.29 4.71 6.09
N LEU A 66 -22.36 4.96 5.16
CA LEU A 66 -20.99 5.40 5.46
C LEU A 66 -20.97 6.71 6.27
N LYS A 67 -21.73 7.71 5.80
CA LYS A 67 -21.84 9.00 6.51
C LYS A 67 -22.43 8.83 7.89
N LYS A 68 -23.47 7.99 8.06
CA LYS A 68 -24.08 7.68 9.35
C LYS A 68 -23.10 6.96 10.30
N ALA A 69 -22.20 6.15 9.75
CA ALA A 69 -21.13 5.48 10.51
C ALA A 69 -19.97 6.43 10.87
N GLY A 70 -20.05 7.72 10.52
CA GLY A 70 -19.07 8.74 10.87
C GLY A 70 -17.88 8.82 9.92
N ILE A 71 -17.95 8.19 8.73
CA ILE A 71 -16.89 8.30 7.73
C ILE A 71 -16.93 9.69 7.09
N ALA A 72 -15.81 10.40 7.15
CA ALA A 72 -15.72 11.75 6.59
C ALA A 72 -15.85 11.73 5.05
N PRO A 73 -16.49 12.72 4.43
CA PRO A 73 -16.63 12.77 2.97
C PRO A 73 -15.32 12.67 2.19
N ARG A 74 -14.23 13.22 2.73
CA ARG A 74 -12.87 13.14 2.14
C ARG A 74 -12.29 11.71 2.11
N ASP A 75 -12.81 10.82 2.92
CA ASP A 75 -12.38 9.42 3.01
C ASP A 75 -13.29 8.47 2.21
N ILE A 76 -14.26 9.04 1.44
CA ILE A 76 -15.15 8.33 0.51
C ILE A 76 -14.89 8.86 -0.90
N ALA A 77 -14.44 7.99 -1.80
CA ALA A 77 -14.23 8.36 -3.20
C ALA A 77 -14.93 7.38 -4.14
N THR A 78 -15.65 7.90 -5.14
CA THR A 78 -16.17 7.03 -6.21
C THR A 78 -15.00 6.52 -7.05
N SER A 79 -14.87 5.20 -7.15
CA SER A 79 -13.76 4.54 -7.84
C SER A 79 -14.15 3.96 -9.19
N ARG A 80 -15.43 3.70 -9.43
CA ARG A 80 -15.92 3.14 -10.68
C ARG A 80 -17.43 3.40 -10.85
N VAL A 81 -17.83 3.71 -12.11
CA VAL A 81 -19.22 3.61 -12.60
C VAL A 81 -19.14 2.98 -13.97
N ALA A 82 -19.87 1.89 -14.20
CA ALA A 82 -19.87 1.19 -15.48
C ALA A 82 -21.26 0.59 -15.79
N LEU A 83 -21.58 0.54 -17.08
CA LEU A 83 -22.73 -0.18 -17.61
C LEU A 83 -22.22 -1.12 -18.71
N SER A 84 -22.64 -2.38 -18.68
CA SER A 84 -22.23 -3.40 -19.65
C SER A 84 -23.44 -4.21 -20.10
N PRO A 85 -23.58 -4.51 -21.41
CA PRO A 85 -24.60 -5.42 -21.88
C PRO A 85 -24.29 -6.87 -21.43
N GLN A 86 -25.34 -7.63 -21.20
CA GLN A 86 -25.28 -9.07 -20.92
C GLN A 86 -25.66 -9.82 -22.19
N TYR A 87 -24.79 -10.75 -22.62
CA TYR A 87 -25.01 -11.52 -23.84
C TYR A 87 -25.36 -12.96 -23.52
N ARG A 88 -26.30 -13.50 -24.27
CA ARG A 88 -26.55 -14.93 -24.38
C ARG A 88 -25.87 -15.45 -25.65
N TYR A 89 -25.06 -16.46 -25.49
CA TYR A 89 -24.42 -17.19 -26.59
C TYR A 89 -25.18 -18.49 -26.83
N ALA A 90 -25.55 -18.77 -28.09
CA ALA A 90 -26.12 -20.03 -28.50
C ALA A 90 -25.36 -20.55 -29.72
N GLU A 91 -25.27 -21.88 -29.85
CA GLU A 91 -24.56 -22.50 -30.95
C GLU A 91 -25.19 -22.11 -32.30
N ASN A 92 -24.34 -21.70 -33.26
CA ASN A 92 -24.72 -21.24 -34.60
C ASN A 92 -25.65 -20.01 -34.63
N GLN A 93 -25.71 -19.20 -33.57
CA GLN A 93 -26.45 -17.96 -33.52
C GLN A 93 -25.56 -16.78 -33.11
N PRO A 94 -25.79 -15.57 -33.66
CA PRO A 94 -25.09 -14.39 -33.17
C PRO A 94 -25.44 -14.10 -31.71
N PRO A 95 -24.51 -13.52 -30.95
CA PRO A 95 -24.77 -13.13 -29.57
C PRO A 95 -25.95 -12.18 -29.45
N ALA A 96 -26.89 -12.51 -28.57
CA ALA A 96 -28.09 -11.68 -28.32
C ALA A 96 -27.98 -10.99 -26.95
N ILE A 97 -28.24 -9.68 -26.90
CA ILE A 97 -28.30 -8.94 -25.64
C ILE A 97 -29.57 -9.39 -24.89
N THR A 98 -29.39 -9.83 -23.64
CA THR A 98 -30.45 -10.29 -22.74
C THR A 98 -30.77 -9.30 -21.63
N GLY A 99 -29.90 -8.31 -21.42
CA GLY A 99 -30.06 -7.29 -20.41
C GLY A 99 -28.79 -6.46 -20.23
N TYR A 100 -28.74 -5.68 -19.18
CA TYR A 100 -27.65 -4.80 -18.85
C TYR A 100 -27.28 -4.94 -17.38
N GLN A 101 -25.98 -4.85 -17.10
CA GLN A 101 -25.43 -4.82 -15.77
C GLN A 101 -24.85 -3.44 -15.51
N ALA A 102 -25.34 -2.77 -14.47
CA ALA A 102 -24.75 -1.55 -13.95
C ALA A 102 -23.90 -1.87 -12.71
N SER A 103 -22.72 -1.27 -12.61
CA SER A 103 -21.83 -1.38 -11.45
C SER A 103 -21.34 -0.02 -11.02
N ASN A 104 -21.36 0.22 -9.72
CA ASN A 104 -20.81 1.40 -9.08
C ASN A 104 -20.02 0.98 -7.85
N ALA A 105 -18.87 1.60 -7.61
CA ALA A 105 -18.04 1.29 -6.46
C ALA A 105 -17.43 2.56 -5.86
N VAL A 106 -17.33 2.54 -4.54
CA VAL A 106 -16.66 3.57 -3.74
C VAL A 106 -15.47 2.95 -3.00
N THR A 107 -14.38 3.69 -2.92
CA THR A 107 -13.26 3.37 -2.05
C THR A 107 -13.41 4.17 -0.76
N VAL A 108 -13.29 3.49 0.36
CA VAL A 108 -13.50 4.03 1.70
C VAL A 108 -12.23 3.84 2.52
N ARG A 109 -11.77 4.89 3.19
CA ARG A 109 -10.64 4.86 4.10
C ARG A 109 -11.11 4.93 5.54
N PHE A 110 -10.75 3.93 6.33
CA PHE A 110 -11.05 3.85 7.77
C PHE A 110 -9.78 4.20 8.54
N ARG A 111 -9.82 5.32 9.29
CA ARG A 111 -8.73 5.74 10.19
C ARG A 111 -8.79 5.07 11.55
N ASP A 112 -9.87 4.37 11.82
CA ASP A 112 -10.05 3.50 12.96
C ASP A 112 -10.31 2.09 12.43
N VAL A 113 -9.25 1.29 12.35
CA VAL A 113 -9.27 -0.06 11.76
C VAL A 113 -10.25 -0.97 12.51
N ALA A 114 -10.40 -0.79 13.84
CA ALA A 114 -11.30 -1.59 14.64
C ALA A 114 -12.79 -1.41 14.27
N LYS A 115 -13.15 -0.23 13.73
CA LYS A 115 -14.51 0.06 13.26
C LYS A 115 -14.81 -0.48 11.87
N ALA A 116 -13.81 -0.98 11.13
CA ALA A 116 -14.04 -1.43 9.77
C ALA A 116 -15.05 -2.58 9.69
N GLY A 117 -14.96 -3.59 10.57
CA GLY A 117 -15.87 -4.74 10.58
C GLY A 117 -17.35 -4.38 10.69
N PRO A 118 -17.79 -3.73 11.76
CA PRO A 118 -19.19 -3.30 11.92
C PRO A 118 -19.71 -2.40 10.79
N VAL A 119 -18.82 -1.58 10.19
CA VAL A 119 -19.21 -0.74 9.05
C VAL A 119 -19.41 -1.59 7.80
N LEU A 120 -18.55 -2.60 7.54
CA LEU A 120 -18.74 -3.53 6.41
C LEU A 120 -20.10 -4.22 6.47
N ASP A 121 -20.50 -4.70 7.64
CA ASP A 121 -21.82 -5.31 7.86
C ASP A 121 -22.97 -4.31 7.58
N ALA A 122 -22.79 -3.04 7.98
CA ALA A 122 -23.77 -1.99 7.69
C ALA A 122 -23.87 -1.70 6.17
N LEU A 123 -22.76 -1.77 5.42
CA LEU A 123 -22.75 -1.58 3.97
C LEU A 123 -23.49 -2.70 3.24
N VAL A 124 -23.31 -3.95 3.66
CA VAL A 124 -24.05 -5.09 3.11
C VAL A 124 -25.55 -4.91 3.33
N ARG A 125 -25.95 -4.54 4.55
CA ARG A 125 -27.35 -4.23 4.87
C ARG A 125 -27.93 -3.04 4.06
N ALA A 126 -27.06 -2.08 3.70
CA ALA A 126 -27.45 -0.92 2.88
C ALA A 126 -27.54 -1.23 1.38
N GLY A 127 -27.15 -2.45 0.95
CA GLY A 127 -27.28 -2.91 -0.43
C GLY A 127 -25.96 -3.05 -1.19
N ALA A 128 -24.81 -2.89 -0.54
CA ALA A 128 -23.52 -3.28 -1.13
C ALA A 128 -23.51 -4.80 -1.34
N ASN A 129 -23.17 -5.24 -2.55
CA ASN A 129 -23.10 -6.65 -2.92
C ASN A 129 -21.74 -7.06 -3.51
N GLN A 130 -20.81 -6.12 -3.53
CA GLN A 130 -19.40 -6.34 -3.79
C GLN A 130 -18.58 -5.64 -2.72
N ILE A 131 -17.74 -6.38 -2.01
CA ILE A 131 -16.82 -5.85 -1.02
C ILE A 131 -15.45 -6.48 -1.27
N ASP A 132 -14.44 -5.62 -1.35
CA ASP A 132 -13.04 -5.99 -1.54
C ASP A 132 -12.18 -5.29 -0.48
N GLY A 133 -11.32 -6.05 0.18
CA GLY A 133 -10.53 -5.61 1.32
C GLY A 133 -11.04 -6.15 2.66
N PRO A 134 -10.58 -5.60 3.81
CA PRO A 134 -9.75 -4.39 3.93
C PRO A 134 -8.28 -4.61 3.55
N THR A 135 -7.70 -3.63 2.85
CA THR A 135 -6.25 -3.51 2.71
C THR A 135 -5.73 -2.58 3.80
N LEU A 136 -4.82 -3.09 4.61
CA LEU A 136 -4.23 -2.36 5.73
C LEU A 136 -2.96 -1.63 5.30
N SER A 137 -2.79 -0.39 5.75
CA SER A 137 -1.64 0.43 5.44
C SER A 137 -1.36 1.44 6.57
N LEU A 138 -0.27 2.19 6.45
CA LEU A 138 0.04 3.30 7.33
C LEU A 138 -0.48 4.61 6.71
N ALA A 139 -1.09 5.47 7.51
CA ALA A 139 -1.48 6.81 7.08
C ALA A 139 -0.24 7.68 6.80
N ASP A 140 0.84 7.48 7.56
CA ASP A 140 2.14 8.13 7.37
C ASP A 140 3.23 7.09 7.07
N ALA A 141 3.16 6.47 5.90
CA ALA A 141 4.19 5.54 5.44
C ALA A 141 5.52 6.27 5.15
N ALA A 142 5.48 7.53 4.72
CA ALA A 142 6.66 8.33 4.42
C ALA A 142 7.49 8.59 5.69
N GLY A 143 6.84 9.01 6.79
CA GLY A 143 7.53 9.21 8.07
C GLY A 143 8.13 7.91 8.62
N ALA A 144 7.43 6.79 8.46
CA ALA A 144 7.96 5.48 8.86
C ALA A 144 9.17 5.07 8.01
N LEU A 145 9.18 5.36 6.70
CA LEU A 145 10.32 5.13 5.82
C LEU A 145 11.51 6.02 6.18
N ASP A 146 11.28 7.27 6.59
CA ASP A 146 12.35 8.15 7.06
C ASP A 146 13.03 7.62 8.33
N GLU A 147 12.27 7.02 9.23
CA GLU A 147 12.83 6.32 10.38
C GLU A 147 13.67 5.10 9.95
N ALA A 148 13.20 4.32 8.97
CA ALA A 148 13.96 3.20 8.41
C ALA A 148 15.26 3.68 7.73
N ARG A 149 15.23 4.81 7.01
CA ARG A 149 16.43 5.44 6.43
C ARG A 149 17.44 5.83 7.49
N ALA A 150 16.97 6.44 8.58
CA ALA A 150 17.84 6.82 9.72
C ALA A 150 18.47 5.58 10.37
N ASP A 151 17.70 4.51 10.57
CA ASP A 151 18.22 3.24 11.10
C ASP A 151 19.26 2.61 10.15
N ALA A 152 19.03 2.66 8.82
CA ALA A 152 20.00 2.19 7.82
C ALA A 152 21.34 2.92 7.91
N VAL A 153 21.32 4.25 8.05
CA VAL A 153 22.56 5.05 8.24
C VAL A 153 23.27 4.68 9.53
N ALA A 154 22.53 4.50 10.62
CA ALA A 154 23.12 4.10 11.91
C ALA A 154 23.80 2.71 11.82
N ARG A 155 23.13 1.75 11.17
CA ARG A 155 23.68 0.40 10.92
C ARG A 155 24.90 0.43 10.00
N ALA A 156 24.86 1.26 8.93
CA ALA A 156 26.01 1.43 8.03
C ALA A 156 27.23 1.95 8.81
N ARG A 157 27.04 2.97 9.67
CA ARG A 157 28.12 3.51 10.52
C ARG A 157 28.68 2.48 11.48
N ALA A 158 27.81 1.72 12.15
CA ALA A 158 28.24 0.67 13.08
C ALA A 158 29.09 -0.39 12.38
N ARG A 159 28.67 -0.85 11.19
CA ARG A 159 29.44 -1.79 10.36
C ARG A 159 30.78 -1.19 9.89
N ALA A 160 30.77 0.06 9.42
CA ALA A 160 31.98 0.74 8.99
C ALA A 160 32.99 0.86 10.14
N THR A 161 32.54 1.20 11.34
CA THR A 161 33.40 1.26 12.54
C THR A 161 33.98 -0.12 12.89
N LEU A 162 33.17 -1.18 12.80
CA LEU A 162 33.60 -2.55 13.02
C LEU A 162 34.75 -2.94 12.07
N TYR A 163 34.53 -2.71 10.76
CA TYR A 163 35.53 -3.07 9.73
C TYR A 163 36.80 -2.21 9.83
N ALA A 164 36.64 -0.90 10.04
CA ALA A 164 37.77 0.00 10.25
C ALA A 164 38.65 -0.48 11.43
N LYS A 165 38.04 -0.77 12.57
CA LYS A 165 38.76 -1.28 13.76
C LYS A 165 39.47 -2.61 13.47
N ALA A 166 38.83 -3.54 12.77
CA ALA A 166 39.45 -4.81 12.42
C ALA A 166 40.64 -4.64 11.45
N ALA A 167 40.64 -3.59 10.62
CA ALA A 167 41.74 -3.24 9.71
C ALA A 167 42.81 -2.33 10.33
N GLY A 168 42.70 -2.00 11.62
CA GLY A 168 43.63 -1.05 12.29
C GLY A 168 43.42 0.41 11.85
N LEU A 169 42.27 0.75 11.30
CA LEU A 169 41.91 2.07 10.77
C LEU A 169 40.77 2.69 11.59
N THR A 170 40.43 3.94 11.26
CA THR A 170 39.28 4.65 11.82
C THR A 170 38.39 5.21 10.70
N VAL A 171 37.09 5.38 10.96
CA VAL A 171 36.19 6.02 10.03
C VAL A 171 36.39 7.52 10.07
N ALA A 172 36.90 8.10 8.96
CA ALA A 172 37.15 9.52 8.87
C ALA A 172 35.87 10.32 8.53
N ARG A 173 35.15 9.89 7.49
CA ARG A 173 33.90 10.55 7.05
C ARG A 173 33.09 9.66 6.10
N ILE A 174 31.81 10.03 5.92
CA ILE A 174 30.99 9.54 4.81
C ILE A 174 31.39 10.31 3.56
N VAL A 175 31.59 9.59 2.45
CA VAL A 175 31.91 10.15 1.12
C VAL A 175 30.63 10.32 0.29
N SER A 176 29.76 9.31 0.32
CA SER A 176 28.46 9.35 -0.37
C SER A 176 27.44 8.44 0.32
N ILE A 177 26.17 8.78 0.16
CA ILE A 177 25.02 7.96 0.50
C ILE A 177 24.17 7.85 -0.75
N GLY A 178 23.83 6.64 -1.13
CA GLY A 178 22.91 6.34 -2.22
C GLY A 178 21.79 5.44 -1.73
N GLU A 179 20.57 5.72 -2.13
CA GLU A 179 19.41 4.88 -1.86
C GLU A 179 19.33 3.79 -2.93
N ALA A 180 19.23 2.52 -2.49
CA ALA A 180 19.24 1.36 -3.39
C ALA A 180 17.84 0.75 -3.56
N GLY A 181 16.89 1.09 -2.69
CA GLY A 181 15.52 0.65 -2.77
C GLY A 181 14.75 0.80 -1.46
N GLU A 182 13.46 0.89 -1.59
CA GLU A 182 12.49 0.94 -0.50
C GLU A 182 11.54 -0.25 -0.61
N SER A 183 11.00 -0.70 0.53
CA SER A 183 9.86 -1.60 0.58
C SER A 183 8.78 -0.95 1.42
N ASP A 184 7.65 -0.70 0.81
CA ASP A 184 6.47 -0.05 1.41
C ASP A 184 5.74 -0.93 2.44
N GLY A 185 6.39 -2.00 2.86
CA GLY A 185 5.83 -3.00 3.74
C GLY A 185 5.05 -4.07 2.97
N GLU A 186 5.47 -5.31 3.13
CA GLU A 186 4.62 -6.44 2.74
C GLU A 186 3.38 -6.41 3.66
N PRO A 187 2.15 -6.60 3.12
CA PRO A 187 0.96 -6.65 3.96
C PRO A 187 1.17 -7.64 5.11
N PRO A 188 0.65 -7.34 6.31
CA PRO A 188 0.87 -8.15 7.49
C PRO A 188 0.54 -9.61 7.19
N ARG A 189 1.52 -10.49 7.29
CA ARG A 189 1.27 -11.92 7.20
C ARG A 189 0.56 -12.31 8.50
N PRO A 190 -0.63 -12.91 8.46
CA PRO A 190 -1.23 -13.43 9.66
C PRO A 190 -0.29 -14.48 10.24
N PHE A 191 0.26 -14.23 11.41
CA PHE A 191 0.92 -15.27 12.18
C PHE A 191 -0.16 -16.31 12.50
N ALA A 192 -0.06 -17.47 11.90
CA ALA A 192 -0.88 -18.62 12.24
C ALA A 192 -0.53 -19.05 13.68
N GLN A 193 -1.11 -18.38 14.66
CA GLN A 193 -1.18 -18.95 16.01
C GLN A 193 -2.24 -20.05 15.98
N MET A 194 -1.77 -21.28 15.81
CA MET A 194 -2.52 -22.47 16.17
C MET A 194 -2.91 -22.36 17.65
N ARG A 195 -4.08 -21.80 17.92
CA ARG A 195 -4.84 -22.06 19.13
C ARG A 195 -6.20 -22.62 18.70
N MET A 196 -6.28 -23.94 18.74
CA MET A 196 -7.57 -24.61 18.87
C MET A 196 -8.18 -24.13 20.20
N ALA A 197 -9.20 -23.29 20.11
CA ALA A 197 -10.16 -23.07 21.17
C ALA A 197 -11.53 -22.92 20.52
N ALA A 198 -12.48 -23.64 21.09
CA ALA A 198 -13.84 -23.81 20.64
C ALA A 198 -14.55 -22.51 20.27
N ALA A 199 -15.32 -22.53 19.17
CA ALA A 199 -16.16 -21.47 18.71
C ALA A 199 -17.29 -21.15 19.70
N PRO A 200 -17.60 -19.90 19.94
CA PRO A 200 -18.97 -19.47 20.13
C PRO A 200 -19.42 -18.54 19.00
N ALA A 201 -20.71 -18.50 18.85
CA ALA A 201 -21.55 -17.95 17.82
C ALA A 201 -21.25 -16.51 17.40
N ALA A 202 -21.60 -16.19 16.11
CA ALA A 202 -21.75 -14.88 15.50
C ALA A 202 -20.59 -13.92 15.78
N ALA A 203 -19.46 -14.16 15.10
CA ALA A 203 -18.37 -13.22 15.09
C ALA A 203 -18.68 -12.09 14.10
N ASP A 204 -18.80 -10.84 14.59
CA ASP A 204 -18.58 -9.65 13.78
C ASP A 204 -17.28 -9.84 12.99
N SER A 205 -17.22 -9.30 11.76
CA SER A 205 -16.03 -9.39 10.89
C SER A 205 -14.85 -8.66 11.54
N ALA A 206 -14.14 -9.33 12.47
CA ALA A 206 -13.03 -8.74 13.19
C ALA A 206 -11.83 -8.52 12.26
N VAL A 207 -11.36 -7.27 12.15
CA VAL A 207 -10.16 -6.91 11.43
C VAL A 207 -8.99 -6.83 12.40
N LEU A 208 -8.02 -7.74 12.25
CA LEU A 208 -6.80 -7.78 13.08
C LEU A 208 -5.64 -7.15 12.28
N PRO A 209 -5.10 -5.99 12.71
CA PRO A 209 -4.14 -5.24 11.90
C PRO A 209 -2.75 -5.88 11.78
N GLY A 210 -2.33 -6.73 12.75
CA GLY A 210 -0.96 -7.24 12.77
C GLY A 210 0.09 -6.11 12.81
N GLU A 211 1.33 -6.43 12.43
CA GLU A 211 2.42 -5.45 12.24
C GLU A 211 2.91 -5.48 10.79
N SER A 212 3.22 -4.32 10.22
CA SER A 212 3.88 -4.16 8.93
C SER A 212 5.32 -3.71 9.15
N GLU A 213 6.28 -4.39 8.51
CA GLU A 213 7.69 -3.99 8.51
C GLU A 213 7.99 -3.20 7.23
N LEU A 214 8.43 -1.95 7.39
CA LEU A 214 8.97 -1.13 6.31
C LEU A 214 10.48 -1.17 6.35
N SER A 215 11.12 -1.13 5.19
CA SER A 215 12.58 -1.13 5.11
C SER A 215 13.11 -0.19 4.05
N ALA A 216 14.30 0.38 4.32
CA ALA A 216 15.06 1.17 3.37
C ALA A 216 16.47 0.59 3.24
N THR A 217 16.94 0.45 2.00
CA THR A 217 18.29 -0.06 1.71
C THR A 217 19.17 1.07 1.21
N LEU A 218 20.27 1.31 1.93
CA LEU A 218 21.23 2.35 1.59
C LEU A 218 22.61 1.75 1.28
N ASN A 219 23.28 2.32 0.29
CA ASN A 219 24.69 2.13 0.00
C ASN A 219 25.46 3.34 0.52
N VAL A 220 26.32 3.12 1.51
CA VAL A 220 27.07 4.21 2.14
C VAL A 220 28.56 3.98 1.94
N ARG A 221 29.22 4.98 1.35
CA ARG A 221 30.68 4.97 1.12
C ARG A 221 31.37 5.77 2.19
N PHE A 222 32.35 5.14 2.84
CA PHE A 222 33.16 5.74 3.89
C PHE A 222 34.60 5.88 3.45
N LEU A 223 35.27 6.91 3.96
CA LEU A 223 36.72 7.05 3.93
C LEU A 223 37.26 6.60 5.28
N LEU A 224 38.22 5.66 5.24
CA LEU A 224 38.96 5.17 6.40
C LEU A 224 40.38 5.73 6.38
N LYS A 225 40.92 6.00 7.57
CA LYS A 225 42.33 6.46 7.79
C LYS A 225 42.95 5.68 8.92
#